data_569bb88abeb54ba8d3610ce6e603d944
#
_entry.id   569bb88abeb54ba8d3610ce6e603d944
#
_cell.length_a   1.000
_cell.length_b   1.000
_cell.length_c   1.000
_cell.angle_alpha   90.00
_cell.angle_beta   90.00
_cell.angle_gamma   90.00
#
_symmetry.space_group_name_H-M   'P 1'
#
loop_
_entity.id
_entity.type
_entity.pdbx_description
1 polymer ?
#
loop_
_entity_poly.entity_id
_entity_poly.type
_entity_poly.pdbx_seq_one_letter_code
_entity_poly.pdbx_strand_id
1 'polypeptide(L)'
;MGRKKASAPTTYESLPVTKTKNGYLYKQIKRTDKVAIYEQSVENENNGDVGRVVAYEVFLIVIAKAYSLVQKHGQKQGQIYNYPASEKFPGNEDFGKWAWTFHTKDAAMEKFNALK
;
A
#
# COMPACT_ATOMS: atom_id res chain seq x y z
N MET A 1 -28.03 3.81 15.42
CA MET A 1 -27.53 3.76 15.43
C MET A 1 -27.11 3.39 15.66
N GLY A 2 -26.97 3.45 15.34
CA GLY A 2 -26.31 3.20 15.28
C GLY A 2 -25.88 2.94 15.16
N ARG A 3 -25.96 2.89 15.06
CA ARG A 3 -25.40 2.56 14.86
C ARG A 3 -24.83 2.15 14.58
N LYS A 4 -24.80 2.24 14.43
CA LYS A 4 -24.33 1.99 14.04
C LYS A 4 -23.78 1.23 14.17
N LYS A 5 -23.75 1.05 14.02
CA LYS A 5 -23.26 0.45 14.08
C LYS A 5 -22.62 -0.09 14.12
N ALA A 6 -22.66 -0.02 14.05
CA ALA A 6 -22.10 -0.29 14.18
C ALA A 6 -21.48 -0.94 13.99
N SER A 7 -21.97 -0.60 13.85
CA SER A 7 -21.31 -1.47 13.00
C SER A 7 -20.06 -2.07 13.52
N ALA A 8 -19.95 -3.28 13.36
CA ALA A 8 -18.66 -3.81 13.66
C ALA A 8 -17.66 -3.02 12.85
N PRO A 9 -16.72 -2.38 13.50
CA PRO A 9 -15.69 -1.69 12.77
C PRO A 9 -15.02 -2.69 11.86
N THR A 10 -14.82 -2.29 10.63
CA THR A 10 -14.03 -3.07 9.74
C THR A 10 -12.64 -3.15 10.33
N THR A 11 -12.26 -4.35 10.73
CA THR A 11 -10.97 -4.54 11.36
C THR A 11 -9.93 -4.90 10.31
N TYR A 12 -9.56 -3.93 9.50
CA TYR A 12 -8.42 -4.12 8.60
C TYR A 12 -7.46 -2.95 8.76
N GLU A 13 -6.21 -3.22 8.41
CA GLU A 13 -5.17 -2.21 8.49
C GLU A 13 -5.20 -1.34 7.25
N SER A 14 -5.18 -0.03 7.45
CA SER A 14 -5.14 0.93 6.35
C SER A 14 -3.74 1.03 5.75
N LEU A 15 -3.67 1.49 4.51
CA LEU A 15 -2.40 1.79 3.85
C LEU A 15 -1.59 2.74 4.71
N PRO A 16 -0.28 2.54 4.80
CA PRO A 16 0.58 3.45 5.57
C PRO A 16 0.70 4.80 4.88
N VAL A 17 0.86 5.86 5.68
CA VAL A 17 1.11 7.19 5.15
C VAL A 17 2.51 7.24 4.55
N THR A 18 3.45 6.51 5.16
CA THR A 18 4.81 6.38 4.62
C THR A 18 5.21 4.91 4.66
N LYS A 19 6.02 4.50 3.69
CA LYS A 19 6.49 3.13 3.58
C LYS A 19 7.85 3.13 2.89
N THR A 20 8.77 2.32 3.40
CA THR A 20 10.06 2.13 2.73
C THR A 20 10.06 0.75 2.06
N LYS A 21 10.61 0.68 0.86
CA LYS A 21 10.66 -0.55 0.09
C LYS A 21 11.75 -0.45 -0.96
N ASN A 22 12.67 -1.40 -0.94
CA ASN A 22 13.75 -1.48 -1.94
C ASN A 22 14.60 -0.22 -2.06
N GLY A 23 14.79 0.50 -0.95
CA GLY A 23 15.62 1.70 -0.93
C GLY A 23 14.91 2.98 -1.33
N TYR A 24 13.58 2.92 -1.43
CA TYR A 24 12.77 4.09 -1.74
C TYR A 24 11.77 4.36 -0.62
N LEU A 25 11.48 5.65 -0.44
CA LEU A 25 10.45 6.10 0.50
C LEU A 25 9.19 6.43 -0.31
N TYR A 26 8.09 5.83 0.07
CA TYR A 26 6.78 6.10 -0.50
C TYR A 26 5.98 6.93 0.49
N LYS A 27 5.51 8.08 0.04
CA LYS A 27 4.76 9.00 0.88
C LYS A 27 3.39 9.23 0.25
N GLN A 28 2.34 8.94 1.02
CA GLN A 28 0.98 9.14 0.51
C GLN A 28 0.69 10.62 0.31
N ILE A 29 0.30 10.99 -0.90
CA ILE A 29 -0.07 12.36 -1.21
C ILE A 29 -1.56 12.55 -0.95
N LYS A 30 -2.38 11.60 -1.39
CA LYS A 30 -3.82 11.71 -1.31
C LYS A 30 -4.44 10.33 -1.47
N ARG A 31 -5.66 10.18 -0.96
CA ARG A 31 -6.42 8.95 -1.18
C ARG A 31 -7.91 9.22 -1.08
N THR A 32 -8.69 8.29 -1.66
CA THR A 32 -10.11 8.15 -1.41
C THR A 32 -10.31 6.72 -0.86
N ASP A 33 -11.54 6.27 -0.75
CA ASP A 33 -11.80 4.88 -0.38
C ASP A 33 -11.41 3.89 -1.48
N LYS A 34 -11.24 4.37 -2.70
CA LYS A 34 -11.03 3.53 -3.88
C LYS A 34 -9.64 3.60 -4.45
N VAL A 35 -8.94 4.71 -4.30
CA VAL A 35 -7.68 4.95 -5.00
C VAL A 35 -6.73 5.75 -4.12
N ALA A 36 -5.43 5.48 -4.27
CA ALA A 36 -4.38 6.19 -3.55
C ALA A 36 -3.29 6.63 -4.52
N ILE A 37 -2.60 7.71 -4.17
CA ILE A 37 -1.44 8.19 -4.91
C ILE A 37 -0.30 8.40 -3.94
N TYR A 38 0.88 7.88 -4.30
CA TYR A 38 2.11 7.97 -3.49
C TYR A 38 3.22 8.60 -4.29
N GLU A 39 4.05 9.39 -3.60
CA GLU A 39 5.29 9.93 -4.15
C GLU A 39 6.42 8.98 -3.75
N GLN A 40 7.22 8.59 -4.73
CA GLN A 40 8.38 7.72 -4.51
C GLN A 40 9.66 8.54 -4.58
N SER A 41 10.44 8.53 -3.51
CA SER A 41 11.71 9.24 -3.46
C SER A 41 12.82 8.30 -3.01
N VAL A 42 14.06 8.70 -3.30
CA VAL A 42 15.21 7.89 -2.94
C VAL A 42 15.48 8.00 -1.44
N GLU A 43 15.56 6.87 -0.75
CA GLU A 43 15.91 6.83 0.66
C GLU A 43 17.31 6.29 0.87
N ASN A 44 17.72 5.33 0.02
CA ASN A 44 19.00 4.66 0.13
C ASN A 44 19.96 5.23 -0.90
N GLU A 45 21.14 5.69 -0.45
CA GLU A 45 22.12 6.32 -1.35
C GLU A 45 22.59 5.40 -2.48
N ASN A 46 22.43 4.08 -2.33
CA ASN A 46 22.77 3.13 -3.40
C ASN A 46 21.85 3.26 -4.60
N ASN A 47 20.68 3.89 -4.43
CA ASN A 47 19.70 4.06 -5.50
C ASN A 47 19.70 5.46 -6.10
N GLY A 48 20.66 6.30 -5.70
CA GLY A 48 20.80 7.65 -6.22
C GLY A 48 20.81 8.70 -5.10
N ASP A 49 20.51 9.94 -5.46
CA ASP A 49 20.52 11.04 -4.49
C ASP A 49 19.38 10.92 -3.52
N VAL A 50 19.69 10.82 -2.23
CA VAL A 50 18.68 10.69 -1.18
C VAL A 50 17.74 11.91 -1.22
N GLY A 51 16.44 11.63 -1.17
CA GLY A 51 15.40 12.66 -1.20
C GLY A 51 14.92 13.04 -2.60
N ARG A 52 15.61 12.57 -3.64
CA ARG A 52 15.19 12.88 -5.01
C ARG A 52 13.91 12.10 -5.34
N VAL A 53 12.90 12.81 -5.83
CA VAL A 53 11.66 12.18 -6.27
C VAL A 53 11.90 11.51 -7.62
N VAL A 54 11.55 10.24 -7.73
CA VAL A 54 11.79 9.47 -8.95
C VAL A 54 10.51 9.11 -9.69
N ALA A 55 9.38 9.01 -8.98
CA ALA A 55 8.13 8.59 -9.61
C ALA A 55 6.94 8.84 -8.69
N TYR A 56 5.76 8.65 -9.24
CA TYR A 56 4.49 8.69 -8.51
C TYR A 56 3.73 7.42 -8.86
N GLU A 57 3.13 6.79 -7.86
CA GLU A 57 2.35 5.57 -8.07
C GLU A 57 0.91 5.81 -7.71
N VAL A 58 0.01 5.41 -8.61
CA VAL A 58 -1.43 5.49 -8.40
C VAL A 58 -1.97 4.07 -8.43
N PHE A 59 -2.77 3.70 -7.45
CA PHE A 59 -3.34 2.35 -7.46
C PHE A 59 -4.70 2.30 -6.80
N LEU A 60 -5.48 1.31 -7.24
CA LEU A 60 -6.77 1.03 -6.64
C LEU A 60 -6.54 0.35 -5.30
N ILE A 61 -7.39 0.67 -4.34
CA ILE A 61 -7.26 0.11 -3.00
C ILE A 61 -7.95 -1.25 -2.97
N VAL A 62 -7.15 -2.29 -2.75
CA VAL A 62 -7.59 -3.69 -2.69
C VAL A 62 -7.39 -4.18 -1.27
N ILE A 63 -8.38 -4.90 -0.75
CA ILE A 63 -8.30 -5.46 0.60
C ILE A 63 -7.80 -6.90 0.52
N ALA A 64 -6.67 -7.17 1.15
CA ALA A 64 -6.19 -8.53 1.32
C ALA A 64 -6.91 -9.14 2.51
N LYS A 65 -7.42 -10.36 2.35
CA LYS A 65 -8.17 -11.03 3.40
C LYS A 65 -7.26 -11.43 4.56
N ALA A 66 -7.83 -11.46 5.75
CA ALA A 66 -7.14 -12.01 6.91
C ALA A 66 -6.79 -13.47 6.67
N TYR A 67 -5.67 -13.90 7.21
CA TYR A 67 -5.26 -15.29 7.08
C TYR A 67 -4.40 -15.69 8.27
N SER A 68 -4.19 -17.01 8.42
CA SER A 68 -3.35 -17.56 9.47
C SER A 68 -2.34 -18.51 8.87
N LEU A 69 -1.16 -18.53 9.46
CA LEU A 69 -0.11 -19.46 9.08
C LEU A 69 0.31 -20.28 10.29
N VAL A 70 0.62 -21.55 10.06
CA VAL A 70 1.12 -22.43 11.10
C VAL A 70 2.60 -22.69 10.85
N GLN A 71 3.42 -22.48 11.89
CA GLN A 71 4.84 -22.77 11.81
C GLN A 71 5.04 -24.28 11.71
N LYS A 72 5.65 -24.75 10.63
CA LYS A 72 5.80 -26.19 10.36
C LYS A 72 7.14 -26.76 10.80
N HIS A 73 8.13 -25.90 10.96
CA HIS A 73 9.50 -26.32 11.25
C HIS A 73 10.12 -25.44 12.31
N GLY A 74 11.14 -25.96 12.98
CA GLY A 74 11.91 -25.20 13.93
C GLY A 74 11.34 -25.24 15.33
N GLN A 75 11.88 -24.36 16.19
CA GLN A 75 11.53 -24.36 17.62
C GLN A 75 10.10 -23.88 17.89
N LYS A 76 9.52 -23.15 16.94
CA LYS A 76 8.16 -22.65 17.10
C LYS A 76 7.15 -23.46 16.31
N GLN A 77 7.49 -24.72 16.03
CA GLN A 77 6.60 -25.62 15.32
C GLN A 77 5.25 -25.69 16.01
N GLY A 78 4.17 -25.58 15.23
CA GLY A 78 2.81 -25.59 15.75
C GLY A 78 2.27 -24.23 16.16
N GLN A 79 3.13 -23.21 16.21
CA GLN A 79 2.67 -21.87 16.56
C GLN A 79 1.88 -21.29 15.40
N ILE A 80 0.76 -20.63 15.74
CA ILE A 80 -0.13 -20.03 14.75
C ILE A 80 0.14 -18.52 14.72
N TYR A 81 0.32 -18.00 13.49
CA TYR A 81 0.47 -16.56 13.26
C TYR A 81 -0.77 -16.06 12.55
N ASN A 82 -1.43 -15.05 13.12
CA ASN A 82 -2.65 -14.48 12.57
C ASN A 82 -2.34 -13.12 11.93
N TYR A 83 -2.76 -12.97 10.69
CA TYR A 83 -2.57 -11.72 9.94
C TYR A 83 -3.94 -11.12 9.64
N PRO A 84 -4.21 -9.89 10.07
CA PRO A 84 -5.51 -9.26 9.84
C PRO A 84 -5.68 -8.90 8.36
N ALA A 85 -6.91 -8.66 7.97
CA ALA A 85 -7.17 -8.08 6.66
C ALA A 85 -6.49 -6.72 6.58
N SER A 86 -6.06 -6.32 5.39
CA SER A 86 -5.35 -5.06 5.21
C SER A 86 -5.56 -4.50 3.82
N GLU A 87 -5.47 -3.18 3.71
CA GLU A 87 -5.37 -2.54 2.41
C GLU A 87 -3.99 -2.87 1.85
N LYS A 88 -3.96 -3.30 0.60
CA LYS A 88 -2.76 -3.87 0.00
C LYS A 88 -1.95 -2.83 -0.76
N PHE A 89 -0.64 -2.76 -0.47
CA PHE A 89 0.29 -2.00 -1.29
C PHE A 89 0.66 -2.88 -2.49
N PRO A 90 0.67 -2.34 -3.73
CA PRO A 90 0.87 -3.17 -4.92
C PRO A 90 2.27 -3.79 -4.96
N GLY A 91 2.31 -5.04 -5.46
CA GLY A 91 3.56 -5.70 -5.80
C GLY A 91 3.90 -5.45 -7.25
N ASN A 92 5.08 -5.91 -7.66
CA ASN A 92 5.55 -5.67 -9.03
C ASN A 92 4.60 -6.22 -10.09
N GLU A 93 3.94 -7.33 -9.80
CA GLU A 93 3.03 -8.00 -10.74
C GLU A 93 1.70 -7.27 -10.90
N ASP A 94 1.42 -6.31 -10.03
CA ASP A 94 0.13 -5.60 -10.04
C ASP A 94 0.11 -4.38 -10.95
N PHE A 95 1.30 -3.93 -11.38
CA PHE A 95 1.40 -2.75 -12.24
C PHE A 95 0.88 -3.06 -13.63
N GLY A 96 0.04 -2.15 -14.14
CA GLY A 96 -0.67 -2.36 -15.39
C GLY A 96 -2.03 -3.02 -15.20
N LYS A 97 -2.32 -3.55 -14.01
CA LYS A 97 -3.60 -4.18 -13.69
C LYS A 97 -4.45 -3.28 -12.82
N TRP A 98 -3.95 -2.94 -11.62
CA TRP A 98 -4.65 -2.04 -10.72
C TRP A 98 -3.70 -1.03 -10.07
N ALA A 99 -2.47 -0.93 -10.58
CA ALA A 99 -1.47 0.04 -10.15
C ALA A 99 -0.73 0.57 -11.37
N TRP A 100 -0.32 1.83 -11.31
CA TRP A 100 0.36 2.51 -12.42
C TRP A 100 1.42 3.46 -11.89
N THR A 101 2.54 3.60 -12.63
CA THR A 101 3.64 4.47 -12.28
C THR A 101 3.74 5.62 -13.27
N PHE A 102 3.99 6.82 -12.76
CA PHE A 102 4.11 8.03 -13.57
C PHE A 102 5.37 8.78 -13.15
N HIS A 103 5.99 9.47 -14.11
CA HIS A 103 7.18 10.26 -13.82
C HIS A 103 6.86 11.67 -13.32
N THR A 104 5.66 12.17 -13.56
CA THR A 104 5.25 13.50 -13.14
C THR A 104 4.04 13.42 -12.23
N LYS A 105 3.96 14.41 -11.33
CA LYS A 105 2.82 14.50 -10.44
C LYS A 105 1.53 14.79 -11.21
N ASP A 106 1.62 15.64 -12.23
CA ASP A 106 0.44 16.01 -13.02
C ASP A 106 -0.19 14.80 -13.69
N ALA A 107 0.63 13.95 -14.32
CA ALA A 107 0.13 12.73 -14.96
C ALA A 107 -0.48 11.79 -13.93
N ALA A 108 0.16 11.64 -12.77
CA ALA A 108 -0.34 10.78 -11.71
C ALA A 108 -1.67 11.31 -11.16
N MET A 109 -1.77 12.62 -10.93
CA MET A 109 -3.00 13.24 -10.44
C MET A 109 -4.14 13.09 -11.43
N GLU A 110 -3.84 13.17 -12.73
CA GLU A 110 -4.84 12.96 -13.76
C GLU A 110 -5.42 11.54 -13.68
N LYS A 111 -4.56 10.55 -13.52
CA LYS A 111 -4.99 9.16 -13.34
C LYS A 111 -5.79 8.99 -12.06
N PHE A 112 -5.30 9.58 -10.96
CA PHE A 112 -5.99 9.53 -9.68
C PHE A 112 -7.41 10.10 -9.80
N ASN A 113 -7.54 11.26 -10.43
CA ASN A 113 -8.83 11.92 -10.58
C ASN A 113 -9.77 11.11 -11.48
N ALA A 114 -9.24 10.39 -12.45
CA ALA A 114 -10.05 9.53 -13.31
C ALA A 114 -10.59 8.30 -12.57
N LEU A 115 -9.89 7.87 -11.54
CA LEU A 115 -10.26 6.64 -10.79
C LEU A 115 -11.05 6.91 -9.52
N LYS A 116 -10.95 8.10 -8.97
CA LYS A 116 -11.61 8.40 -7.69
C LYS A 116 -13.14 8.40 -7.76
#